data_f053ce8876959b365054cba889ad30ac
#
_entry.id   f053ce8876959b365054cba889ad30ac
#
_cell.length_a   1.000
_cell.length_b   1.000
_cell.length_c   1.000
_cell.angle_alpha   90.00
_cell.angle_beta   90.00
_cell.angle_gamma   90.00
#
_symmetry.space_group_name_H-M   'P 1'
#
loop_
_entity.id
_entity.type
_entity.pdbx_description
1 polymer ?
#
loop_
_entity_poly.entity_id
_entity_poly.type
_entity_poly.pdbx_seq_one_letter_code
_entity_poly.pdbx_strand_id
1 'polypeptide(L)'
;EKISKFYIKNNSSAVVLNFSHKLSKYQKINNSIKVYEKFIKETSKNLKYANSPYYYHSIGSTMTCTAEAYAAIGGMPKKIATEDFYFLESLAKYKSVKIINDILVFPSSRVSERVYLGTGYRMKQSNSGFDLNKLFFKKEAFRLLKNWLKLGTNSINKDINNLLIEAKIINHKL
;
A
#
# COMPACT_ATOMS: atom_id res chain seq x y z
N GLU A 1 -2.30 -1.93 -23.73
CA GLU A 1 -2.84 -0.70 -24.32
C GLU A 1 -3.26 0.35 -23.25
N LYS A 2 -4.16 0.05 -22.29
CA LYS A 2 -4.57 1.01 -21.24
C LYS A 2 -3.39 1.50 -20.39
N ILE A 3 -2.51 0.60 -19.97
CA ILE A 3 -1.34 0.92 -19.13
C ILE A 3 -0.39 1.85 -19.90
N SER A 4 -0.07 1.53 -21.17
CA SER A 4 0.82 2.34 -22.02
C SER A 4 0.25 3.74 -22.23
N LYS A 5 -1.05 3.85 -22.55
CA LYS A 5 -1.73 5.14 -22.68
C LYS A 5 -1.68 5.96 -21.39
N PHE A 6 -1.82 5.29 -20.22
CA PHE A 6 -1.74 5.98 -18.93
C PHE A 6 -0.35 6.56 -18.66
N TYR A 7 0.73 5.80 -18.97
CA TYR A 7 2.10 6.29 -18.82
C TYR A 7 2.36 7.54 -19.66
N ILE A 8 1.98 7.49 -20.95
CA ILE A 8 2.17 8.62 -21.88
C ILE A 8 1.39 9.85 -21.39
N LYS A 9 0.09 9.67 -21.07
CA LYS A 9 -0.78 10.77 -20.64
C LYS A 9 -0.35 11.44 -19.35
N ASN A 10 0.19 10.68 -18.39
CA ASN A 10 0.44 11.15 -17.03
C ASN A 10 1.92 11.38 -16.72
N ASN A 11 2.81 11.14 -17.69
CA ASN A 11 4.26 11.20 -17.48
C ASN A 11 4.68 10.49 -16.16
N SER A 12 4.15 9.28 -15.97
CA SER A 12 4.36 8.51 -14.72
C SER A 12 5.60 7.63 -14.85
N SER A 13 6.32 7.43 -13.75
CA SER A 13 7.46 6.51 -13.67
C SER A 13 7.06 5.15 -13.10
N ALA A 14 6.04 5.11 -12.25
CA ALA A 14 5.52 3.89 -11.65
C ALA A 14 4.01 3.96 -11.48
N VAL A 15 3.34 2.83 -11.63
CA VAL A 15 1.89 2.71 -11.55
C VAL A 15 1.51 1.42 -10.85
N VAL A 16 0.55 1.50 -9.95
CA VAL A 16 -0.12 0.35 -9.34
C VAL A 16 -1.49 0.18 -9.97
N LEU A 17 -1.81 -1.05 -10.35
CA LEU A 17 -3.06 -1.40 -11.01
C LEU A 17 -4.08 -1.86 -9.98
N ASN A 18 -5.33 -1.37 -10.06
CA ASN A 18 -6.40 -1.89 -9.24
C ASN A 18 -6.71 -3.35 -9.60
N PHE A 19 -7.20 -4.09 -8.63
CA PHE A 19 -7.34 -5.55 -8.71
C PHE A 19 -8.65 -6.04 -8.08
N SER A 20 -9.01 -7.27 -8.44
CA SER A 20 -10.01 -8.06 -7.74
C SER A 20 -9.56 -9.53 -7.76
N HIS A 21 -9.52 -10.18 -6.61
CA HIS A 21 -9.08 -11.57 -6.57
C HIS A 21 -10.07 -12.51 -7.26
N LYS A 22 -9.52 -13.50 -7.97
CA LYS A 22 -10.33 -14.59 -8.50
C LYS A 22 -10.96 -15.37 -7.35
N LEU A 23 -12.25 -15.63 -7.46
CA LEU A 23 -12.95 -16.46 -6.49
C LEU A 23 -12.52 -17.94 -6.67
N SER A 24 -12.44 -18.65 -5.56
CA SER A 24 -12.19 -20.08 -5.52
C SER A 24 -13.51 -20.85 -5.50
N LYS A 25 -13.45 -22.17 -5.64
CA LYS A 25 -14.62 -23.04 -5.44
C LYS A 25 -15.08 -23.15 -3.98
N TYR A 26 -14.28 -22.67 -3.03
CA TYR A 26 -14.55 -22.75 -1.60
C TYR A 26 -15.12 -21.43 -1.07
N GLN A 27 -16.37 -21.44 -0.63
CA GLN A 27 -17.06 -20.25 -0.14
C GLN A 27 -16.37 -19.58 1.06
N LYS A 28 -15.78 -20.36 1.97
CA LYS A 28 -15.01 -19.85 3.11
C LYS A 28 -13.84 -18.97 2.64
N ILE A 29 -13.07 -19.41 1.64
CA ILE A 29 -11.97 -18.65 1.06
C ILE A 29 -12.51 -17.39 0.37
N ASN A 30 -13.64 -17.49 -0.33
CA ASN A 30 -14.24 -16.34 -1.00
C ASN A 30 -14.67 -15.25 -0.02
N ASN A 31 -15.21 -15.63 1.13
CA ASN A 31 -15.55 -14.67 2.19
C ASN A 31 -14.29 -14.02 2.77
N SER A 32 -13.27 -14.81 3.06
CA SER A 32 -11.99 -14.33 3.60
C SER A 32 -11.27 -13.39 2.66
N ILE A 33 -11.21 -13.71 1.36
CA ILE A 33 -10.51 -12.87 0.38
C ILE A 33 -11.21 -11.53 0.18
N LYS A 34 -12.54 -11.47 0.26
CA LYS A 34 -13.29 -10.22 0.20
C LYS A 34 -12.96 -9.30 1.38
N VAL A 35 -12.88 -9.85 2.60
CA VAL A 35 -12.47 -9.08 3.80
C VAL A 35 -11.04 -8.58 3.65
N TYR A 36 -10.12 -9.42 3.23
CA TYR A 36 -8.72 -9.04 3.03
C TYR A 36 -8.54 -7.99 1.92
N GLU A 37 -9.25 -8.14 0.79
CA GLU A 37 -9.24 -7.16 -0.28
C GLU A 37 -9.80 -5.80 0.17
N LYS A 38 -10.88 -5.81 0.96
CA LYS A 38 -11.43 -4.61 1.58
C LYS A 38 -10.41 -3.94 2.49
N PHE A 39 -9.73 -4.71 3.36
CA PHE A 39 -8.65 -4.19 4.21
C PHE A 39 -7.56 -3.47 3.41
N ILE A 40 -7.03 -4.10 2.35
CA ILE A 40 -5.99 -3.51 1.50
C ILE A 40 -6.46 -2.20 0.86
N LYS A 41 -7.65 -2.19 0.27
CA LYS A 41 -8.21 -1.02 -0.41
C LYS A 41 -8.56 0.12 0.55
N GLU A 42 -9.11 -0.18 1.72
CA GLU A 42 -9.41 0.83 2.75
C GLU A 42 -8.13 1.41 3.34
N THR A 43 -7.10 0.60 3.57
CA THR A 43 -5.80 1.09 4.03
C THR A 43 -5.19 2.06 3.02
N SER A 44 -5.17 1.69 1.73
CA SER A 44 -4.72 2.58 0.65
C SER A 44 -5.50 3.89 0.61
N LYS A 45 -6.83 3.84 0.69
CA LYS A 45 -7.70 5.02 0.73
C LYS A 45 -7.41 5.93 1.95
N ASN A 46 -7.22 5.34 3.11
CA ASN A 46 -6.95 6.07 4.35
C ASN A 46 -5.54 6.68 4.35
N LEU A 47 -4.54 6.00 3.78
CA LEU A 47 -3.21 6.59 3.56
C LEU A 47 -3.27 7.78 2.60
N LYS A 48 -4.08 7.71 1.55
CA LYS A 48 -4.33 8.84 0.65
C LYS A 48 -4.97 10.01 1.38
N TYR A 49 -5.97 9.75 2.24
CA TYR A 49 -6.58 10.77 3.10
C TYR A 49 -5.55 11.44 4.03
N ALA A 50 -4.59 10.66 4.54
CA ALA A 50 -3.50 11.17 5.38
C ALA A 50 -2.43 11.94 4.60
N ASN A 51 -2.53 12.07 3.27
CA ASN A 51 -1.50 12.63 2.37
C ASN A 51 -0.17 11.86 2.41
N SER A 52 -0.22 10.56 2.72
CA SER A 52 0.97 9.71 2.65
C SER A 52 1.42 9.53 1.21
N PRO A 53 2.72 9.63 0.89
CA PRO A 53 3.23 9.29 -0.44
C PRO A 53 3.10 7.79 -0.76
N TYR A 54 2.86 6.95 0.26
CA TYR A 54 2.74 5.50 0.18
C TYR A 54 1.28 5.02 0.18
N TYR A 55 0.37 5.77 -0.45
CA TYR A 55 -1.07 5.47 -0.48
C TYR A 55 -1.49 4.36 -1.43
N TYR A 56 -0.57 3.72 -2.12
CA TYR A 56 -0.82 2.59 -2.99
C TYR A 56 -0.91 1.27 -2.21
N HIS A 57 -1.46 0.24 -2.85
CA HIS A 57 -1.42 -1.12 -2.32
C HIS A 57 -0.24 -1.91 -2.88
N SER A 58 0.40 -2.73 -2.04
CA SER A 58 1.55 -3.57 -2.43
C SER A 58 1.08 -4.99 -2.66
N ILE A 59 0.88 -5.34 -3.93
CA ILE A 59 0.63 -6.72 -4.40
C ILE A 59 1.54 -6.91 -5.60
N GLY A 60 2.44 -7.88 -5.53
CA GLY A 60 3.50 -8.07 -6.52
C GLY A 60 3.04 -8.16 -7.98
N SER A 61 1.83 -8.66 -8.22
CA SER A 61 1.26 -8.76 -9.58
C SER A 61 0.59 -7.47 -10.09
N THR A 62 0.50 -6.40 -9.27
CA THR A 62 -0.25 -5.18 -9.63
C THR A 62 0.63 -3.97 -9.94
N MET A 63 1.94 -4.11 -9.87
CA MET A 63 2.87 -2.98 -10.04
C MET A 63 3.55 -3.01 -11.40
N THR A 64 3.77 -1.81 -11.93
CA THR A 64 4.52 -1.58 -13.16
C THR A 64 5.38 -0.33 -13.00
N CYS A 65 6.50 -0.26 -13.72
CA CYS A 65 7.33 0.93 -13.78
C CYS A 65 7.98 1.06 -15.17
N THR A 66 8.55 2.23 -15.46
CA THR A 66 9.38 2.41 -16.64
C THR A 66 10.74 1.75 -16.44
N ALA A 67 11.42 1.39 -17.51
CA ALA A 67 12.78 0.84 -17.47
C ALA A 67 13.76 1.83 -16.80
N GLU A 68 13.61 3.12 -17.08
CA GLU A 68 14.39 4.19 -16.45
C GLU A 68 14.21 4.20 -14.93
N ALA A 69 12.96 4.17 -14.43
CA ALA A 69 12.69 4.15 -13.00
C ALA A 69 13.23 2.87 -12.34
N TYR A 70 13.09 1.72 -13.01
CA TYR A 70 13.65 0.45 -12.54
C TYR A 70 15.17 0.52 -12.37
N ALA A 71 15.88 1.05 -13.37
CA ALA A 71 17.32 1.22 -13.31
C ALA A 71 17.75 2.23 -12.23
N ALA A 72 17.04 3.37 -12.13
CA ALA A 72 17.36 4.43 -11.18
C ALA A 72 17.32 3.99 -9.72
N ILE A 73 16.42 3.05 -9.37
CA ILE A 73 16.31 2.52 -8.00
C ILE A 73 17.15 1.26 -7.75
N GLY A 74 17.93 0.81 -8.72
CA GLY A 74 18.74 -0.42 -8.60
C GLY A 74 17.95 -1.72 -8.77
N GLY A 75 16.74 -1.66 -9.32
CA GLY A 75 15.89 -2.83 -9.61
C GLY A 75 15.10 -3.37 -8.41
N MET A 76 14.59 -4.59 -8.59
CA MET A 76 13.80 -5.28 -7.55
C MET A 76 14.71 -5.78 -6.43
N PRO A 77 14.43 -5.44 -5.14
CA PRO A 77 15.27 -5.89 -4.03
C PRO A 77 15.16 -7.41 -3.83
N LYS A 78 16.30 -8.06 -3.58
CA LYS A 78 16.38 -9.50 -3.30
C LYS A 78 15.95 -9.76 -1.85
N LYS A 79 14.68 -10.01 -1.62
CA LYS A 79 14.10 -10.34 -0.30
C LYS A 79 13.26 -11.62 -0.38
N ILE A 80 13.22 -12.39 0.70
CA ILE A 80 12.39 -13.60 0.80
C ILE A 80 10.90 -13.25 0.77
N ALA A 81 10.55 -12.09 1.34
CA ALA A 81 9.19 -11.55 1.37
C ALA A 81 9.25 -10.02 1.41
N THR A 82 8.14 -9.35 1.11
CA THR A 82 8.02 -7.87 1.09
C THR A 82 8.85 -7.17 0.01
N GLU A 83 9.36 -7.89 -0.97
CA GLU A 83 10.08 -7.35 -2.12
C GLU A 83 9.25 -6.31 -2.88
N ASP A 84 7.97 -6.56 -3.03
CA ASP A 84 6.99 -5.68 -3.66
C ASP A 84 6.80 -4.38 -2.89
N PHE A 85 6.71 -4.45 -1.56
CA PHE A 85 6.60 -3.27 -0.70
C PHE A 85 7.82 -2.36 -0.82
N TYR A 86 9.03 -2.90 -0.64
CA TYR A 86 10.26 -2.11 -0.73
C TYR A 86 10.56 -1.60 -2.12
N PHE A 87 10.17 -2.34 -3.16
CA PHE A 87 10.27 -1.89 -4.54
C PHE A 87 9.41 -0.65 -4.79
N LEU A 88 8.13 -0.70 -4.40
CA LEU A 88 7.23 0.44 -4.52
C LEU A 88 7.65 1.63 -3.64
N GLU A 89 8.19 1.36 -2.45
CA GLU A 89 8.75 2.41 -1.57
C GLU A 89 9.90 3.14 -2.26
N SER A 90 10.84 2.42 -2.86
CA SER A 90 11.96 3.00 -3.62
C SER A 90 11.47 3.80 -4.82
N LEU A 91 10.50 3.28 -5.57
CA LEU A 91 9.88 4.00 -6.68
C LEU A 91 9.18 5.28 -6.23
N ALA A 92 8.48 5.25 -5.08
CA ALA A 92 7.79 6.41 -4.52
C ALA A 92 8.78 7.50 -4.01
N LYS A 93 9.97 7.10 -3.55
CA LYS A 93 11.06 8.02 -3.21
C LYS A 93 11.71 8.64 -4.44
N TYR A 94 11.81 7.88 -5.55
CA TYR A 94 12.35 8.38 -6.82
C TYR A 94 11.37 9.35 -7.50
N LYS A 95 10.10 8.92 -7.65
CA LYS A 95 9.01 9.72 -8.22
C LYS A 95 7.67 9.15 -7.79
N SER A 96 6.65 10.00 -7.67
CA SER A 96 5.33 9.57 -7.16
C SER A 96 4.76 8.35 -7.92
N VAL A 97 4.28 7.36 -7.17
CA VAL A 97 3.55 6.21 -7.69
C VAL A 97 2.08 6.59 -7.89
N LYS A 98 1.53 6.30 -9.07
CA LYS A 98 0.13 6.55 -9.40
C LYS A 98 -0.70 5.26 -9.38
N ILE A 99 -2.01 5.39 -9.25
CA ILE A 99 -2.93 4.25 -9.26
C ILE A 99 -3.85 4.35 -10.48
N ILE A 100 -3.98 3.25 -11.24
CA ILE A 100 -5.06 3.07 -12.23
C ILE A 100 -6.25 2.45 -11.49
N ASN A 101 -7.38 3.14 -11.48
CA ASN A 101 -8.58 2.70 -10.75
C ASN A 101 -9.32 1.54 -11.43
N ASP A 102 -9.13 1.35 -12.73
CA ASP A 102 -9.72 0.22 -13.45
C ASP A 102 -9.15 -1.11 -12.91
N ILE A 103 -10.02 -2.09 -12.70
CA ILE A 103 -9.62 -3.45 -12.30
C ILE A 103 -9.00 -4.11 -13.53
N LEU A 104 -7.68 -4.27 -13.51
CA LEU A 104 -6.90 -4.83 -14.61
C LEU A 104 -6.18 -6.13 -14.24
N VAL A 105 -6.11 -6.47 -12.95
CA VAL A 105 -5.40 -7.64 -12.45
C VAL A 105 -6.31 -8.49 -11.57
N PHE A 106 -6.22 -9.79 -11.74
CA PHE A 106 -7.05 -10.76 -11.02
C PHE A 106 -6.16 -11.79 -10.29
N PRO A 107 -5.58 -11.42 -9.11
CA PRO A 107 -4.71 -12.31 -8.35
C PRO A 107 -5.46 -13.56 -7.87
N SER A 108 -4.73 -14.63 -7.64
CA SER A 108 -5.29 -15.86 -7.08
C SER A 108 -5.58 -15.70 -5.59
N SER A 109 -6.70 -16.22 -5.11
CA SER A 109 -7.10 -16.31 -3.71
C SER A 109 -6.59 -17.59 -3.00
N ARG A 110 -5.62 -18.32 -3.61
CA ARG A 110 -5.12 -19.59 -3.07
C ARG A 110 -4.45 -19.44 -1.73
N VAL A 111 -4.59 -20.43 -0.87
CA VAL A 111 -3.76 -20.60 0.33
C VAL A 111 -2.31 -20.88 -0.08
N SER A 112 -1.35 -20.29 0.60
CA SER A 112 0.08 -20.51 0.37
C SER A 112 0.87 -20.38 1.67
N GLU A 113 1.89 -21.21 1.80
CA GLU A 113 2.81 -21.21 2.93
C GLU A 113 4.21 -20.72 2.55
N ARG A 114 4.40 -20.34 1.28
CA ARG A 114 5.70 -19.95 0.74
C ARG A 114 6.36 -18.82 1.52
N VAL A 115 5.55 -17.87 1.98
CA VAL A 115 6.00 -16.71 2.76
C VAL A 115 4.99 -16.42 3.88
N TYR A 116 5.44 -15.79 4.95
CA TYR A 116 4.65 -15.46 6.14
C TYR A 116 3.84 -14.15 6.01
N LEU A 117 3.71 -13.62 4.81
CA LEU A 117 2.97 -12.40 4.49
C LEU A 117 2.20 -12.57 3.16
N GLY A 118 1.34 -11.59 2.88
CA GLY A 118 0.59 -11.52 1.63
C GLY A 118 -0.67 -12.39 1.61
N THR A 119 -1.34 -12.42 0.45
CA THR A 119 -2.67 -13.02 0.27
C THR A 119 -2.71 -14.49 0.71
N GLY A 120 -1.77 -15.31 0.25
CA GLY A 120 -1.79 -16.75 0.53
C GLY A 120 -1.68 -17.06 2.02
N TYR A 121 -0.80 -16.36 2.73
CA TYR A 121 -0.65 -16.50 4.17
C TYR A 121 -1.91 -16.04 4.93
N ARG A 122 -2.53 -14.93 4.54
CA ARG A 122 -3.77 -14.45 5.16
C ARG A 122 -4.93 -15.42 4.95
N MET A 123 -5.01 -16.06 3.79
CA MET A 123 -5.99 -17.14 3.55
C MET A 123 -5.71 -18.36 4.43
N LYS A 124 -4.44 -18.73 4.65
CA LYS A 124 -4.07 -19.78 5.62
C LYS A 124 -4.52 -19.42 7.03
N GLN A 125 -4.17 -18.22 7.52
CA GLN A 125 -4.56 -17.76 8.86
C GLN A 125 -6.08 -17.79 9.05
N SER A 126 -6.85 -17.31 8.07
CA SER A 126 -8.31 -17.32 8.13
C SER A 126 -8.87 -18.76 8.18
N ASN A 127 -8.29 -19.70 7.42
CA ASN A 127 -8.67 -21.11 7.50
C ASN A 127 -8.42 -21.70 8.90
N SER A 128 -7.37 -21.25 9.57
CA SER A 128 -7.02 -21.66 10.96
C SER A 128 -7.79 -20.86 12.03
N GLY A 129 -8.82 -20.08 11.66
CA GLY A 129 -9.71 -19.39 12.61
C GLY A 129 -9.32 -17.94 12.92
N PHE A 130 -8.28 -17.38 12.29
CA PHE A 130 -7.94 -15.97 12.49
C PHE A 130 -9.00 -15.05 11.84
N ASP A 131 -9.55 -14.13 12.63
CA ASP A 131 -10.48 -13.12 12.14
C ASP A 131 -9.73 -12.00 11.41
N LEU A 132 -9.89 -11.93 10.08
CA LEU A 132 -9.26 -10.91 9.24
C LEU A 132 -9.78 -9.48 9.50
N ASN A 133 -10.91 -9.32 10.19
CA ASN A 133 -11.37 -7.99 10.59
C ASN A 133 -10.42 -7.33 11.61
N LYS A 134 -9.63 -8.10 12.35
CA LYS A 134 -8.59 -7.59 13.26
C LYS A 134 -7.43 -6.89 12.56
N LEU A 135 -7.32 -7.00 11.24
CA LEU A 135 -6.32 -6.28 10.44
C LEU A 135 -6.63 -4.79 10.26
N PHE A 136 -7.91 -4.40 10.37
CA PHE A 136 -8.31 -3.03 10.09
C PHE A 136 -7.79 -2.05 11.14
N PHE A 137 -7.17 -0.99 10.65
CA PHE A 137 -6.73 0.11 11.50
C PHE A 137 -7.91 1.02 11.87
N LYS A 138 -7.85 1.61 13.06
CA LYS A 138 -8.80 2.65 13.47
C LYS A 138 -8.59 3.92 12.64
N LYS A 139 -9.66 4.63 12.32
CA LYS A 139 -9.61 5.88 11.53
C LYS A 139 -8.76 6.97 12.22
N GLU A 140 -8.75 6.97 13.55
CA GLU A 140 -7.96 7.89 14.36
C GLU A 140 -6.46 7.79 14.06
N ALA A 141 -5.94 6.58 13.78
CA ALA A 141 -4.54 6.39 13.42
C ALA A 141 -4.17 7.16 12.14
N PHE A 142 -5.06 7.18 11.15
CA PHE A 142 -4.82 7.92 9.90
C PHE A 142 -4.99 9.44 10.08
N ARG A 143 -5.85 9.88 11.01
CA ARG A 143 -5.96 11.29 11.39
C ARG A 143 -4.67 11.78 12.06
N LEU A 144 -4.13 10.99 12.99
CA LEU A 144 -2.85 11.27 13.62
C LEU A 144 -1.72 11.31 12.58
N LEU A 145 -1.64 10.30 11.71
CA LEU A 145 -0.66 10.26 10.63
C LEU A 145 -0.74 11.51 9.74
N LYS A 146 -1.95 11.95 9.39
CA LYS A 146 -2.15 13.17 8.60
C LYS A 146 -1.56 14.40 9.29
N ASN A 147 -1.80 14.54 10.59
CA ASN A 147 -1.27 15.66 11.37
C ASN A 147 0.26 15.61 11.45
N TRP A 148 0.84 14.43 11.66
CA TRP A 148 2.29 14.24 11.65
C TRP A 148 2.93 14.57 10.30
N LEU A 149 2.34 14.09 9.21
CA LEU A 149 2.84 14.40 7.87
C LEU A 149 2.74 15.90 7.55
N LYS A 150 1.64 16.55 7.97
CA LYS A 150 1.49 18.00 7.85
C LYS A 150 2.54 18.75 8.68
N LEU A 151 2.81 18.32 9.92
CA LEU A 151 3.86 18.89 10.75
C LEU A 151 5.21 18.74 10.05
N GLY A 152 5.56 17.55 9.57
CA GLY A 152 6.83 17.31 8.88
C GLY A 152 7.02 18.15 7.63
N THR A 153 5.97 18.31 6.79
CA THR A 153 6.06 19.16 5.59
C THR A 153 6.16 20.64 5.92
N ASN A 154 5.60 21.08 7.06
CA ASN A 154 5.61 22.46 7.48
C ASN A 154 6.79 22.80 8.42
N SER A 155 7.67 21.84 8.71
CA SER A 155 8.80 22.02 9.65
C SER A 155 9.99 22.76 9.04
N ILE A 156 10.05 22.84 7.72
CA ILE A 156 11.12 23.55 7.02
C ILE A 156 11.11 25.03 7.47
N ASN A 157 12.24 25.52 7.99
CA ASN A 157 12.43 26.87 8.51
C ASN A 157 11.65 27.23 9.80
N LYS A 158 11.11 26.25 10.55
CA LYS A 158 10.52 26.50 11.87
C LYS A 158 11.56 26.35 12.99
N ASP A 159 11.38 27.18 14.03
CA ASP A 159 12.11 27.00 15.29
C ASP A 159 11.72 25.66 15.96
N ILE A 160 12.71 25.00 16.57
CA ILE A 160 12.56 23.68 17.19
C ILE A 160 11.55 23.69 18.36
N ASN A 161 11.50 24.78 19.13
CA ASN A 161 10.56 24.88 20.26
C ASN A 161 9.11 24.92 19.80
N ASN A 162 8.83 25.64 18.69
CA ASN A 162 7.51 25.69 18.08
C ASN A 162 7.11 24.31 17.52
N LEU A 163 8.05 23.56 16.93
CA LEU A 163 7.80 22.21 16.46
C LEU A 163 7.46 21.24 17.60
N LEU A 164 8.16 21.34 18.73
CA LEU A 164 7.89 20.53 19.91
C LEU A 164 6.50 20.81 20.49
N ILE A 165 6.08 22.08 20.54
CA ILE A 165 4.72 22.45 20.97
C ILE A 165 3.69 21.86 20.04
N GLU A 166 3.82 22.02 18.72
CA GLU A 166 2.90 21.45 17.73
C GLU A 166 2.86 19.91 17.80
N ALA A 167 4.01 19.24 18.00
CA ALA A 167 4.09 17.80 18.17
C ALA A 167 3.33 17.31 19.42
N LYS A 168 3.46 18.00 20.55
CA LYS A 168 2.71 17.69 21.79
C LYS A 168 1.20 17.87 21.64
N ILE A 169 0.74 18.81 20.82
CA ILE A 169 -0.70 18.96 20.50
C ILE A 169 -1.22 17.74 19.72
N ILE A 170 -0.39 17.18 18.82
CA ILE A 170 -0.78 15.98 18.05
C ILE A 170 -0.82 14.75 18.96
N ASN A 171 0.13 14.63 19.87
CA ASN A 171 0.21 13.52 20.82
C ASN A 171 0.84 13.96 22.15
N HIS A 172 0.03 14.07 23.19
CA HIS A 172 0.45 14.51 24.53
C HIS A 172 1.29 13.49 25.30
N LYS A 173 1.61 12.34 24.70
CA LYS A 173 2.53 11.35 25.28
C LYS A 173 3.99 11.56 24.83
N LEU A 174 4.25 12.58 24.03
CA LEU A 174 5.57 13.07 23.68
C LEU A 174 5.94 14.18 24.65
#